data_085582f8e74b19dce08de2b15f62932b
#
_entry.id   085582f8e74b19dce08de2b15f62932b
#
_cell.length_a   1.000
_cell.length_b   1.000
_cell.length_c   1.000
_cell.angle_alpha   90.00
_cell.angle_beta   90.00
_cell.angle_gamma   90.00
#
_symmetry.space_group_name_H-M   'P 1'
#
loop_
_entity.id
_entity.type
_entity.pdbx_description
1 polymer ?
#
loop_
_entity_poly.entity_id
_entity_poly.type
_entity_poly.pdbx_seq_one_letter_code
_entity_poly.pdbx_strand_id
1 'polypeptide(L)'
;MTVNKTDTKQSVEERQDLQYDATRKQKSSEKTARIPIKIVPLEEVLKKPDWIRVKAASGNSRFAEIKKILRENELVTVCEEASCPNIGECFGKGTATFMIMGDKCTRRCPFCDVGHGRPDPLDVKEPANLARTIAALKLNYVVITSVDRDDLRDGGAMHYVDCISLSREQSPNTRIEVLVPDFRGRLDKALDIFAEHAPQGLPDVMNHNLETVPRLYKQARPGADYVHSLKLLKEFKERFPHIPTKSGLMVGLGETDEEILEVMKDMREHNIDMLTIGQYLAPSGHHLPVRRYVHPDVFKMFEERAYEMGFSHAAVGAMVRSSYHADQQAHGAGVV
;
A
#
# COMPACT_ATOMS: atom_id res chain seq x y z
N MET A 1 -35.30 14.55 26.68
CA MET A 1 -33.88 14.80 26.94
C MET A 1 -33.28 15.45 25.69
N THR A 2 -33.04 16.74 25.79
CA THR A 2 -32.63 17.63 24.69
C THR A 2 -31.13 17.50 24.48
N VAL A 3 -30.69 17.01 23.32
CA VAL A 3 -29.28 16.92 22.95
C VAL A 3 -28.85 18.30 22.45
N ASN A 4 -27.86 18.86 23.12
CA ASN A 4 -27.26 20.19 22.86
C ASN A 4 -26.62 20.29 21.47
N LYS A 5 -27.12 21.19 20.65
CA LYS A 5 -26.62 21.55 19.30
C LYS A 5 -25.43 22.53 19.30
N THR A 6 -24.65 22.63 20.35
CA THR A 6 -23.60 23.66 20.51
C THR A 6 -22.18 23.20 20.19
N ASP A 7 -21.91 21.91 19.99
CA ASP A 7 -20.53 21.42 19.82
C ASP A 7 -19.96 21.47 18.38
N THR A 8 -20.77 21.79 17.37
CA THR A 8 -20.34 21.70 15.97
C THR A 8 -19.77 23.01 15.40
N LYS A 9 -19.94 24.13 16.07
CA LYS A 9 -19.46 25.43 15.58
C LYS A 9 -18.07 25.85 16.14
N GLN A 10 -17.71 25.42 17.34
CA GLN A 10 -16.39 25.71 17.93
C GLN A 10 -15.21 25.05 17.17
N SER A 11 -15.44 23.94 16.47
CA SER A 11 -14.38 23.19 15.81
C SER A 11 -13.86 23.82 14.50
N VAL A 12 -14.48 24.83 13.94
CA VAL A 12 -14.09 25.42 12.67
C VAL A 12 -13.23 26.67 12.87
N GLU A 13 -13.46 27.44 13.92
CA GLU A 13 -12.67 28.66 14.23
C GLU A 13 -11.33 28.34 14.92
N GLU A 14 -11.26 27.29 15.74
CA GLU A 14 -9.98 26.86 16.35
C GLU A 14 -8.96 26.27 15.35
N ARG A 15 -9.37 26.01 14.08
CA ARG A 15 -8.49 25.41 13.06
C ARG A 15 -7.60 26.42 12.32
N GLN A 16 -7.74 27.71 12.56
CA GLN A 16 -7.01 28.75 11.80
C GLN A 16 -5.67 29.16 12.41
N ASP A 17 -5.38 28.84 13.66
CA ASP A 17 -4.20 29.33 14.37
C ASP A 17 -3.07 28.32 14.63
N LEU A 18 -3.18 27.07 14.18
CA LEU A 18 -2.06 26.15 14.20
C LEU A 18 -1.06 26.55 13.11
N GLN A 19 0.00 27.24 13.49
CA GLN A 19 1.13 27.53 12.62
C GLN A 19 1.58 26.24 11.93
N TYR A 20 1.52 26.25 10.58
CA TYR A 20 1.89 25.08 9.77
C TYR A 20 3.36 24.75 9.96
N ASP A 21 3.63 23.65 10.61
CA ASP A 21 4.94 23.04 10.68
C ASP A 21 5.03 21.89 9.67
N ALA A 22 5.78 22.10 8.59
CA ALA A 22 5.99 21.10 7.55
C ALA A 22 6.81 19.90 8.04
N THR A 23 7.56 20.04 9.13
CA THR A 23 8.39 18.98 9.71
C THR A 23 7.59 18.03 10.59
N ARG A 24 6.43 18.48 11.08
CA ARG A 24 5.56 17.68 11.92
C ARG A 24 4.79 16.66 11.06
N LYS A 25 4.72 15.41 11.54
CA LYS A 25 3.89 14.36 10.95
C LYS A 25 2.40 14.70 11.10
N GLN A 26 1.71 14.87 9.99
CA GLN A 26 0.27 15.19 9.93
C GLN A 26 -0.52 13.92 9.65
N LYS A 27 -1.50 13.62 10.48
CA LYS A 27 -2.44 12.47 10.30
C LYS A 27 -3.90 12.94 10.25
N SER A 28 -4.78 12.08 9.77
CA SER A 28 -6.24 12.25 9.78
C SER A 28 -6.70 13.64 9.32
N SER A 29 -7.36 14.41 10.17
CA SER A 29 -7.91 15.73 9.85
C SER A 29 -6.84 16.75 9.40
N GLU A 30 -5.66 16.76 10.01
CA GLU A 30 -4.58 17.69 9.65
C GLU A 30 -4.04 17.39 8.25
N LYS A 31 -3.92 16.11 7.89
CA LYS A 31 -3.51 15.67 6.56
C LYS A 31 -4.52 16.07 5.51
N THR A 32 -5.81 15.80 5.77
CA THR A 32 -6.88 15.99 4.80
C THR A 32 -7.36 17.44 4.70
N ALA A 33 -7.14 18.29 5.72
CA ALA A 33 -7.50 19.70 5.67
C ALA A 33 -6.82 20.50 4.53
N ARG A 34 -5.72 20.00 3.98
CA ARG A 34 -4.90 20.69 2.95
C ARG A 34 -4.85 19.97 1.61
N ILE A 35 -5.69 18.97 1.40
CA ILE A 35 -5.83 18.38 0.05
C ILE A 35 -6.65 19.33 -0.82
N PRO A 36 -6.34 19.39 -2.14
CA PRO A 36 -7.06 20.27 -3.06
C PRO A 36 -8.51 19.83 -3.30
N ILE A 37 -8.91 18.69 -2.77
CA ILE A 37 -10.21 18.07 -2.97
C ILE A 37 -10.99 18.08 -1.66
N LYS A 38 -12.21 18.62 -1.70
CA LYS A 38 -13.10 18.62 -0.55
C LYS A 38 -13.64 17.21 -0.31
N ILE A 39 -13.33 16.63 0.85
CA ILE A 39 -13.97 15.40 1.30
C ILE A 39 -15.41 15.73 1.71
N VAL A 40 -16.38 15.18 0.99
CA VAL A 40 -17.79 15.31 1.31
C VAL A 40 -18.22 14.09 2.10
N PRO A 41 -18.51 14.23 3.41
CA PRO A 41 -19.06 13.14 4.20
C PRO A 41 -20.38 12.64 3.60
N LEU A 42 -20.71 11.39 3.85
CA LEU A 42 -22.06 10.90 3.57
C LEU A 42 -23.04 11.49 4.58
N GLU A 43 -24.28 11.78 4.16
CA GLU A 43 -25.35 12.17 5.06
C GLU A 43 -25.65 11.06 6.07
N GLU A 44 -25.53 9.81 5.63
CA GLU A 44 -25.71 8.63 6.45
C GLU A 44 -24.51 7.68 6.28
N VAL A 45 -23.87 7.32 7.40
CA VAL A 45 -22.73 6.39 7.39
C VAL A 45 -23.25 4.98 7.17
N LEU A 46 -22.76 4.32 6.14
CA LEU A 46 -23.14 2.95 5.81
C LEU A 46 -22.75 1.99 6.94
N LYS A 47 -23.71 1.20 7.40
CA LYS A 47 -23.47 0.15 8.39
C LYS A 47 -22.60 -0.96 7.76
N LYS A 48 -21.51 -1.29 8.45
CA LYS A 48 -20.62 -2.37 8.05
C LYS A 48 -21.36 -3.72 8.07
N PRO A 49 -21.42 -4.45 6.95
CA PRO A 49 -22.11 -5.73 6.88
C PRO A 49 -21.36 -6.86 7.58
N ASP A 50 -22.07 -7.96 7.86
CA ASP A 50 -21.56 -9.08 8.64
C ASP A 50 -20.40 -9.83 7.98
N TRP A 51 -20.27 -9.81 6.65
CA TRP A 51 -19.17 -10.46 5.94
C TRP A 51 -17.85 -9.70 6.02
N ILE A 52 -17.84 -8.46 6.50
CA ILE A 52 -16.63 -7.69 6.77
C ILE A 52 -16.31 -7.79 8.26
N ARG A 53 -15.73 -8.91 8.65
CA ARG A 53 -15.30 -9.15 10.04
C ARG A 53 -13.80 -9.30 10.12
N VAL A 54 -13.18 -8.53 11.00
CA VAL A 54 -11.78 -8.72 11.40
C VAL A 54 -11.75 -9.84 12.43
N LYS A 55 -10.93 -10.86 12.20
CA LYS A 55 -10.62 -11.84 13.24
C LYS A 55 -9.73 -11.15 14.29
N ALA A 56 -10.18 -11.10 15.53
CA ALA A 56 -9.36 -10.58 16.61
C ALA A 56 -8.06 -11.39 16.68
N ALA A 57 -6.91 -10.71 16.78
CA ALA A 57 -5.64 -11.37 17.05
C ALA A 57 -5.75 -12.05 18.43
N SER A 58 -6.01 -13.35 18.44
CA SER A 58 -5.88 -14.16 19.66
C SER A 58 -4.43 -14.15 20.05
N GLY A 59 -4.10 -13.77 21.30
CA GLY A 59 -2.76 -13.53 21.89
C GLY A 59 -1.64 -14.48 21.47
N ASN A 60 -1.21 -14.36 20.23
CA ASN A 60 -0.17 -15.20 19.64
C ASN A 60 1.19 -14.66 20.11
N SER A 61 1.98 -15.51 20.76
CA SER A 61 3.34 -15.20 21.23
C SER A 61 4.22 -14.63 20.12
N ARG A 62 4.05 -15.10 18.88
CA ARG A 62 4.79 -14.66 17.69
C ARG A 62 4.47 -13.19 17.31
N PHE A 63 3.26 -12.73 17.48
CA PHE A 63 2.89 -11.33 17.26
C PHE A 63 3.65 -10.40 18.21
N ALA A 64 3.74 -10.75 19.50
CA ALA A 64 4.48 -9.98 20.49
C ALA A 64 5.99 -10.02 20.23
N GLU A 65 6.53 -11.16 19.82
CA GLU A 65 7.94 -11.32 19.44
C GLU A 65 8.31 -10.44 18.24
N ILE A 66 7.52 -10.46 17.17
CA ILE A 66 7.75 -9.61 15.99
C ILE A 66 7.73 -8.14 16.37
N LYS A 67 6.76 -7.69 17.17
CA LYS A 67 6.72 -6.30 17.65
C LYS A 67 7.94 -5.91 18.45
N LYS A 68 8.44 -6.79 19.30
CA LYS A 68 9.66 -6.56 20.08
C LYS A 68 10.87 -6.38 19.15
N ILE A 69 11.07 -7.29 18.21
CA ILE A 69 12.17 -7.26 17.24
C ILE A 69 12.12 -5.98 16.39
N LEU A 70 10.94 -5.56 15.94
CA LEU A 70 10.76 -4.31 15.20
C LEU A 70 11.21 -3.09 16.01
N ARG A 71 10.84 -3.01 17.29
CA ARG A 71 11.24 -1.90 18.17
C ARG A 71 12.75 -1.89 18.44
N GLU A 72 13.35 -3.06 18.65
CA GLU A 72 14.80 -3.20 18.89
C GLU A 72 15.65 -2.81 17.67
N ASN A 73 15.08 -2.89 16.46
CA ASN A 73 15.76 -2.54 15.22
C ASN A 73 15.29 -1.19 14.62
N GLU A 74 14.50 -0.41 15.35
CA GLU A 74 13.99 0.91 14.92
C GLU A 74 13.23 0.88 13.60
N LEU A 75 12.55 -0.24 13.29
CA LEU A 75 11.81 -0.42 12.05
C LEU A 75 10.32 -0.12 12.21
N VAL A 76 9.74 0.36 11.11
CA VAL A 76 8.32 0.68 10.97
C VAL A 76 7.66 -0.33 10.03
N THR A 77 6.43 -0.74 10.35
CA THR A 77 5.63 -1.55 9.44
C THR A 77 4.43 -0.78 8.92
N VAL A 78 4.11 -0.95 7.65
CA VAL A 78 2.87 -0.39 7.07
C VAL A 78 1.63 -0.94 7.78
N CYS A 79 1.72 -2.16 8.31
CA CYS A 79 0.63 -2.79 9.06
C CYS A 79 0.23 -2.00 10.32
N GLU A 80 1.21 -1.37 10.99
CA GLU A 80 0.95 -0.49 12.15
C GLU A 80 0.58 0.92 11.71
N GLU A 81 1.31 1.52 10.76
CA GLU A 81 1.10 2.90 10.33
C GLU A 81 -0.20 3.11 9.56
N ALA A 82 -0.63 2.13 8.75
CA ALA A 82 -1.87 2.17 7.99
C ALA A 82 -3.06 1.51 8.71
N SER A 83 -2.93 1.18 10.01
CA SER A 83 -4.01 0.59 10.82
C SER A 83 -4.62 -0.66 10.17
N CYS A 84 -3.76 -1.57 9.67
CA CYS A 84 -4.17 -2.73 8.89
C CYS A 84 -5.00 -3.71 9.74
N PRO A 85 -6.22 -4.10 9.31
CA PRO A 85 -7.05 -5.02 10.06
C PRO A 85 -6.49 -6.44 10.16
N ASN A 86 -5.57 -6.83 9.27
CA ASN A 86 -5.04 -8.18 9.15
C ASN A 86 -3.71 -8.40 9.90
N ILE A 87 -3.19 -7.39 10.61
CA ILE A 87 -1.87 -7.43 11.25
C ILE A 87 -1.66 -8.66 12.14
N GLY A 88 -2.67 -9.05 12.92
CA GLY A 88 -2.59 -10.20 13.82
C GLY A 88 -2.45 -11.54 13.09
N GLU A 89 -3.11 -11.68 11.94
CA GLU A 89 -3.03 -12.90 11.13
C GLU A 89 -1.69 -12.97 10.38
N CYS A 90 -1.28 -11.89 9.71
CA CYS A 90 -0.03 -11.83 8.94
C CYS A 90 1.19 -12.09 9.83
N PHE A 91 1.29 -11.38 10.95
CA PHE A 91 2.39 -11.59 11.90
C PHE A 91 2.37 -13.00 12.50
N GLY A 92 1.18 -13.55 12.77
CA GLY A 92 1.04 -14.93 13.24
C GLY A 92 1.54 -16.00 12.26
N LYS A 93 1.48 -15.71 10.94
CA LYS A 93 1.94 -16.61 9.87
C LYS A 93 3.38 -16.35 9.40
N GLY A 94 4.08 -15.36 9.99
CA GLY A 94 5.46 -15.05 9.64
C GLY A 94 5.59 -14.26 8.33
N THR A 95 4.52 -13.58 7.88
CA THR A 95 4.55 -12.62 6.78
C THR A 95 4.56 -11.21 7.36
N ALA A 96 5.51 -10.39 6.93
CA ALA A 96 5.61 -8.99 7.37
C ALA A 96 5.72 -8.07 6.16
N THR A 97 5.16 -6.86 6.32
CA THR A 97 5.32 -5.78 5.34
C THR A 97 6.04 -4.64 6.02
N PHE A 98 7.28 -4.42 5.64
CA PHE A 98 8.11 -3.35 6.15
C PHE A 98 7.88 -2.07 5.35
N MET A 99 7.87 -0.94 6.06
CA MET A 99 7.82 0.38 5.44
C MET A 99 9.17 1.07 5.64
N ILE A 100 9.84 1.34 4.54
CA ILE A 100 11.16 2.00 4.51
C ILE A 100 11.05 3.49 4.18
N MET A 101 12.15 4.21 4.33
CA MET A 101 12.29 5.64 4.06
C MET A 101 11.47 6.53 5.01
N GLY A 102 11.19 6.02 6.22
CA GLY A 102 10.51 6.74 7.28
C GLY A 102 8.97 6.63 7.21
N ASP A 103 8.30 7.50 7.96
CA ASP A 103 6.86 7.44 8.23
C ASP A 103 6.09 8.71 7.80
N LYS A 104 6.75 9.62 7.07
CA LYS A 104 6.17 10.84 6.52
C LYS A 104 6.15 10.80 5.00
N CYS A 105 4.97 10.68 4.41
CA CYS A 105 4.77 10.65 2.97
C CYS A 105 4.73 12.06 2.39
N THR A 106 5.30 12.29 1.19
CA THR A 106 5.16 13.55 0.47
C THR A 106 3.77 13.75 -0.14
N ARG A 107 2.98 12.67 -0.24
CA ARG A 107 1.62 12.67 -0.81
C ARG A 107 0.53 12.70 0.26
N ARG A 108 -0.67 13.14 -0.14
CA ARG A 108 -1.82 13.32 0.75
C ARG A 108 -3.04 12.53 0.28
N CYS A 109 -2.87 11.28 -0.09
CA CYS A 109 -3.98 10.44 -0.53
C CYS A 109 -5.02 10.31 0.59
N PRO A 110 -6.28 10.76 0.36
CA PRO A 110 -7.29 10.83 1.42
C PRO A 110 -7.92 9.48 1.79
N PHE A 111 -7.53 8.40 1.14
CA PHE A 111 -7.87 7.04 1.56
C PHE A 111 -6.86 6.44 2.54
N CYS A 112 -5.62 6.95 2.57
CA CYS A 112 -4.48 6.36 3.26
C CYS A 112 -4.27 6.98 4.65
N ASP A 113 -4.02 6.17 5.68
CA ASP A 113 -3.77 6.62 7.05
C ASP A 113 -2.31 6.99 7.33
N VAL A 114 -1.38 6.65 6.43
CA VAL A 114 0.04 7.04 6.57
C VAL A 114 0.18 8.56 6.67
N GLY A 115 0.99 9.01 7.63
CA GLY A 115 1.18 10.44 7.90
C GLY A 115 1.78 11.20 6.73
N HIS A 116 1.45 12.48 6.61
CA HIS A 116 2.03 13.41 5.64
C HIS A 116 2.97 14.38 6.36
N GLY A 117 4.00 14.83 5.65
CA GLY A 117 4.92 15.85 6.13
C GLY A 117 6.15 15.98 5.24
N ARG A 118 7.10 16.81 5.66
CA ARG A 118 8.44 16.81 5.09
C ARG A 118 9.18 15.59 5.64
N PRO A 119 9.58 14.64 4.79
CA PRO A 119 10.33 13.46 5.26
C PRO A 119 11.66 13.85 5.89
N ASP A 120 12.09 13.06 6.84
CA ASP A 120 13.44 13.16 7.39
C ASP A 120 14.47 12.64 6.37
N PRO A 121 15.77 12.96 6.51
CA PRO A 121 16.82 12.33 5.71
C PRO A 121 16.73 10.81 5.78
N LEU A 122 17.17 10.12 4.72
CA LEU A 122 17.25 8.66 4.72
C LEU A 122 18.19 8.18 5.83
N ASP A 123 17.75 7.19 6.59
CA ASP A 123 18.62 6.49 7.51
C ASP A 123 19.51 5.51 6.74
N VAL A 124 20.79 5.79 6.70
CA VAL A 124 21.80 4.95 6.05
C VAL A 124 21.94 3.55 6.66
N LYS A 125 21.42 3.35 7.89
CA LYS A 125 21.43 2.05 8.58
C LYS A 125 20.17 1.23 8.30
N GLU A 126 19.10 1.83 7.78
CA GLU A 126 17.82 1.17 7.58
C GLU A 126 17.95 -0.10 6.72
N PRO A 127 18.68 -0.15 5.57
CA PRO A 127 18.84 -1.37 4.80
C PRO A 127 19.48 -2.52 5.60
N ALA A 128 20.53 -2.22 6.39
CA ALA A 128 21.18 -3.24 7.22
C ALA A 128 20.30 -3.68 8.39
N ASN A 129 19.54 -2.77 8.99
CA ASN A 129 18.58 -3.07 10.05
C ASN A 129 17.46 -3.98 9.55
N LEU A 130 16.95 -3.68 8.34
CA LEU A 130 15.91 -4.47 7.68
C LEU A 130 16.42 -5.88 7.39
N ALA A 131 17.60 -6.02 6.78
CA ALA A 131 18.19 -7.31 6.45
C ALA A 131 18.38 -8.20 7.70
N ARG A 132 18.94 -7.63 8.78
CA ARG A 132 19.06 -8.35 10.06
C ARG A 132 17.72 -8.79 10.63
N THR A 133 16.70 -7.95 10.52
CA THR A 133 15.36 -8.25 11.03
C THR A 133 14.70 -9.39 10.24
N ILE A 134 14.79 -9.35 8.90
CA ILE A 134 14.29 -10.43 8.04
C ILE A 134 14.96 -11.76 8.40
N ALA A 135 16.28 -11.77 8.58
CA ALA A 135 17.04 -12.94 8.98
C ALA A 135 16.66 -13.44 10.38
N ALA A 136 16.55 -12.56 11.37
CA ALA A 136 16.16 -12.90 12.73
C ALA A 136 14.75 -13.51 12.81
N LEU A 137 13.82 -12.98 12.00
CA LEU A 137 12.44 -13.47 11.92
C LEU A 137 12.31 -14.74 11.09
N LYS A 138 13.35 -15.14 10.34
CA LYS A 138 13.37 -16.31 9.45
C LYS A 138 12.18 -16.31 8.49
N LEU A 139 11.95 -15.16 7.85
CA LEU A 139 10.85 -14.99 6.91
C LEU A 139 11.14 -15.74 5.61
N ASN A 140 10.16 -16.46 5.09
CA ASN A 140 10.24 -17.06 3.75
C ASN A 140 9.83 -16.07 2.65
N TYR A 141 9.02 -15.09 3.03
CA TYR A 141 8.52 -14.04 2.14
C TYR A 141 8.42 -12.71 2.87
N VAL A 142 8.84 -11.64 2.22
CA VAL A 142 8.77 -10.29 2.76
C VAL A 142 8.23 -9.32 1.70
N VAL A 143 7.39 -8.40 2.13
CA VAL A 143 7.00 -7.24 1.32
C VAL A 143 7.71 -6.00 1.85
N ILE A 144 8.42 -5.30 0.99
CA ILE A 144 9.08 -4.03 1.29
C ILE A 144 8.32 -2.93 0.56
N THR A 145 7.78 -1.99 1.30
CA THR A 145 7.10 -0.82 0.74
C THR A 145 7.68 0.46 1.31
N SER A 146 7.26 1.60 0.81
CA SER A 146 7.72 2.90 1.31
C SER A 146 6.60 3.94 1.33
N VAL A 147 6.89 5.06 1.97
CA VAL A 147 6.21 6.33 1.70
C VAL A 147 6.65 6.88 0.34
N ASP A 148 5.84 7.76 -0.28
CA ASP A 148 6.33 8.53 -1.45
C ASP A 148 7.41 9.51 -1.00
N ARG A 149 8.50 9.56 -1.76
CA ARG A 149 9.68 10.40 -1.55
C ARG A 149 9.95 11.27 -2.78
N ASP A 150 8.95 12.12 -3.14
CA ASP A 150 9.09 13.09 -4.23
C ASP A 150 10.24 14.10 -4.00
N ASP A 151 10.76 14.18 -2.79
CA ASP A 151 11.90 15.00 -2.40
C ASP A 151 13.25 14.40 -2.85
N LEU A 152 13.32 13.09 -3.11
CA LEU A 152 14.54 12.42 -3.56
C LEU A 152 14.70 12.47 -5.08
N ARG A 153 15.94 12.57 -5.56
CA ARG A 153 16.25 12.71 -7.00
C ARG A 153 15.98 11.47 -7.83
N ASP A 154 15.89 10.32 -7.18
CA ASP A 154 15.61 9.00 -7.76
C ASP A 154 14.29 8.40 -7.27
N GLY A 155 13.51 9.18 -6.49
CA GLY A 155 12.28 8.70 -5.85
C GLY A 155 12.49 7.60 -4.82
N GLY A 156 13.74 7.36 -4.37
CA GLY A 156 14.10 6.32 -3.40
C GLY A 156 14.49 4.98 -4.03
N ALA A 157 14.68 4.90 -5.35
CA ALA A 157 15.00 3.66 -6.04
C ALA A 157 16.28 3.01 -5.52
N MET A 158 17.36 3.80 -5.28
CA MET A 158 18.62 3.27 -4.75
C MET A 158 18.44 2.67 -3.35
N HIS A 159 17.62 3.30 -2.51
CA HIS A 159 17.34 2.77 -1.18
C HIS A 159 16.58 1.43 -1.20
N TYR A 160 15.67 1.23 -2.18
CA TYR A 160 15.07 -0.08 -2.44
C TYR A 160 16.12 -1.12 -2.82
N VAL A 161 17.01 -0.77 -3.74
CA VAL A 161 18.11 -1.66 -4.19
C VAL A 161 19.01 -2.07 -3.02
N ASP A 162 19.40 -1.13 -2.15
CA ASP A 162 20.19 -1.42 -0.95
C ASP A 162 19.44 -2.36 0.01
N CYS A 163 18.15 -2.11 0.25
CA CYS A 163 17.30 -2.97 1.09
C CYS A 163 17.17 -4.39 0.52
N ILE A 164 16.95 -4.53 -0.78
CA ILE A 164 16.83 -5.82 -1.46
C ILE A 164 18.17 -6.58 -1.41
N SER A 165 19.26 -5.93 -1.80
CA SER A 165 20.59 -6.54 -1.92
C SER A 165 21.07 -7.08 -0.56
N LEU A 166 21.01 -6.26 0.49
CA LEU A 166 21.41 -6.68 1.83
C LEU A 166 20.49 -7.75 2.42
N SER A 167 19.18 -7.67 2.15
CA SER A 167 18.24 -8.70 2.59
C SER A 167 18.53 -10.04 1.90
N ARG A 168 18.84 -10.02 0.62
CA ARG A 168 19.18 -11.21 -0.17
C ARG A 168 20.52 -11.82 0.28
N GLU A 169 21.51 -10.99 0.63
CA GLU A 169 22.78 -11.43 1.18
C GLU A 169 22.62 -12.19 2.51
N GLN A 170 21.82 -11.65 3.44
CA GLN A 170 21.63 -12.24 4.77
C GLN A 170 20.57 -13.35 4.81
N SER A 171 19.66 -13.37 3.84
CA SER A 171 18.54 -14.30 3.76
C SER A 171 18.30 -14.76 2.30
N PRO A 172 19.21 -15.54 1.71
CA PRO A 172 19.19 -15.87 0.26
C PRO A 172 17.96 -16.67 -0.18
N ASN A 173 17.27 -17.33 0.75
CA ASN A 173 16.06 -18.11 0.47
C ASN A 173 14.76 -17.32 0.67
N THR A 174 14.84 -16.07 1.18
CA THR A 174 13.68 -15.22 1.37
C THR A 174 13.26 -14.61 0.04
N ARG A 175 11.99 -14.75 -0.33
CA ARG A 175 11.41 -14.06 -1.48
C ARG A 175 11.08 -12.61 -1.12
N ILE A 176 11.39 -11.69 -2.01
CA ILE A 176 11.25 -10.25 -1.78
C ILE A 176 10.28 -9.65 -2.80
N GLU A 177 9.11 -9.25 -2.34
CA GLU A 177 8.20 -8.40 -3.10
C GLU A 177 8.46 -6.94 -2.72
N VAL A 178 8.43 -6.04 -3.71
CA VAL A 178 8.43 -4.60 -3.43
C VAL A 178 7.12 -3.98 -3.86
N LEU A 179 6.56 -3.10 -3.01
CA LEU A 179 5.45 -2.22 -3.36
C LEU A 179 6.01 -0.80 -3.46
N VAL A 180 6.28 -0.37 -4.70
CA VAL A 180 6.98 0.89 -4.98
C VAL A 180 6.01 2.07 -5.17
N PRO A 181 6.48 3.33 -4.93
CA PRO A 181 5.77 4.54 -5.33
C PRO A 181 5.74 4.68 -6.85
N ASP A 182 5.06 5.72 -7.38
CA ASP A 182 4.98 5.93 -8.82
C ASP A 182 6.25 6.54 -9.46
N PHE A 183 7.30 6.80 -8.69
CA PHE A 183 8.54 7.45 -9.11
C PHE A 183 8.31 8.69 -9.98
N ARG A 184 7.33 9.49 -9.66
CA ARG A 184 6.84 10.64 -10.43
C ARG A 184 7.97 11.49 -11.03
N GLY A 185 8.01 11.54 -12.38
CA GLY A 185 9.02 12.30 -13.12
C GLY A 185 10.46 11.75 -13.04
N ARG A 186 10.63 10.51 -12.49
CA ARG A 186 11.92 9.87 -12.28
C ARG A 186 11.92 8.39 -12.68
N LEU A 187 10.87 7.94 -13.38
CA LEU A 187 10.66 6.53 -13.71
C LEU A 187 11.86 5.91 -14.43
N ASP A 188 12.33 6.53 -15.51
CA ASP A 188 13.46 6.01 -16.28
C ASP A 188 14.71 5.85 -15.39
N LYS A 189 15.02 6.88 -14.59
CA LYS A 189 16.13 6.83 -13.65
C LYS A 189 15.98 5.73 -12.59
N ALA A 190 14.79 5.56 -12.06
CA ALA A 190 14.51 4.51 -11.07
C ALA A 190 14.70 3.11 -11.68
N LEU A 191 14.20 2.88 -12.90
CA LEU A 191 14.34 1.61 -13.60
C LEU A 191 15.80 1.35 -14.03
N ASP A 192 16.56 2.39 -14.39
CA ASP A 192 18.00 2.28 -14.69
C ASP A 192 18.78 1.83 -13.45
N ILE A 193 18.47 2.39 -12.27
CA ILE A 193 19.10 1.98 -11.01
C ILE A 193 18.84 0.49 -10.71
N PHE A 194 17.60 0.01 -10.88
CA PHE A 194 17.31 -1.42 -10.74
C PHE A 194 18.10 -2.28 -11.74
N ALA A 195 18.24 -1.81 -12.98
CA ALA A 195 18.99 -2.53 -14.01
C ALA A 195 20.49 -2.58 -13.73
N GLU A 196 21.09 -1.49 -13.27
CA GLU A 196 22.51 -1.41 -12.93
C GLU A 196 22.91 -2.32 -11.77
N HIS A 197 21.93 -2.66 -10.88
CA HIS A 197 22.16 -3.50 -9.70
C HIS A 197 21.57 -4.91 -9.85
N ALA A 198 21.19 -5.30 -11.06
CA ALA A 198 20.72 -6.65 -11.33
C ALA A 198 21.84 -7.69 -11.20
N PRO A 199 21.58 -8.93 -10.75
CA PRO A 199 20.27 -9.41 -10.26
C PRO A 199 20.04 -9.15 -8.76
N GLN A 200 21.06 -8.79 -7.97
CA GLN A 200 20.98 -8.72 -6.50
C GLN A 200 20.00 -7.66 -6.01
N GLY A 201 19.92 -6.53 -6.69
CA GLY A 201 19.02 -5.42 -6.37
C GLY A 201 17.60 -5.55 -6.96
N LEU A 202 17.30 -6.66 -7.66
CA LEU A 202 15.98 -6.90 -8.22
C LEU A 202 15.05 -7.63 -7.24
N PRO A 203 13.77 -7.27 -7.16
CA PRO A 203 12.79 -8.02 -6.40
C PRO A 203 12.38 -9.32 -7.11
N ASP A 204 11.76 -10.24 -6.37
CA ASP A 204 11.10 -11.42 -6.95
C ASP A 204 9.70 -11.10 -7.50
N VAL A 205 9.06 -10.02 -6.99
CA VAL A 205 7.78 -9.47 -7.50
C VAL A 205 7.83 -7.94 -7.44
N MET A 206 7.50 -7.26 -8.54
CA MET A 206 7.34 -5.81 -8.60
C MET A 206 5.88 -5.42 -8.49
N ASN A 207 5.51 -4.71 -7.43
CA ASN A 207 4.14 -4.25 -7.19
C ASN A 207 4.07 -2.71 -7.20
N HIS A 208 3.05 -2.18 -7.87
CA HIS A 208 2.61 -0.80 -7.77
C HIS A 208 1.08 -0.76 -7.89
N ASN A 209 0.40 -0.25 -6.87
CA ASN A 209 -1.06 -0.23 -6.86
C ASN A 209 -1.64 0.89 -7.73
N LEU A 210 -2.62 0.57 -8.55
CA LEU A 210 -3.48 1.55 -9.23
C LEU A 210 -4.49 2.18 -8.26
N GLU A 211 -4.85 1.47 -7.20
CA GLU A 211 -5.75 1.85 -6.09
C GLU A 211 -7.20 2.02 -6.49
N THR A 212 -7.52 2.68 -7.60
CA THR A 212 -8.90 2.96 -8.04
C THR A 212 -8.98 3.20 -9.55
N VAL A 213 -10.20 3.43 -10.04
CA VAL A 213 -10.50 3.67 -11.46
C VAL A 213 -10.11 5.10 -11.91
N PRO A 214 -9.84 5.35 -13.21
CA PRO A 214 -9.36 6.64 -13.73
C PRO A 214 -10.21 7.84 -13.30
N ARG A 215 -11.54 7.70 -13.32
CA ARG A 215 -12.47 8.77 -12.95
C ARG A 215 -12.27 9.27 -11.51
N LEU A 216 -11.85 8.38 -10.61
CA LEU A 216 -11.67 8.68 -9.19
C LEU A 216 -10.24 9.11 -8.83
N TYR A 217 -9.29 9.07 -9.78
CA TYR A 217 -7.87 9.34 -9.49
C TYR A 217 -7.64 10.68 -8.82
N LYS A 218 -8.22 11.76 -9.36
CA LYS A 218 -8.07 13.10 -8.77
C LYS A 218 -8.59 13.18 -7.34
N GLN A 219 -9.61 12.40 -7.01
CA GLN A 219 -10.21 12.37 -5.68
C GLN A 219 -9.43 11.46 -4.71
N ALA A 220 -9.03 10.28 -5.15
CA ALA A 220 -8.39 9.28 -4.28
C ALA A 220 -6.86 9.43 -4.25
N ARG A 221 -6.22 9.75 -5.37
CA ARG A 221 -4.76 9.87 -5.52
C ARG A 221 -4.34 11.23 -6.08
N PRO A 222 -4.62 12.34 -5.38
CA PRO A 222 -4.24 13.67 -5.86
C PRO A 222 -2.73 13.74 -6.07
N GLY A 223 -2.33 14.05 -7.31
CA GLY A 223 -0.91 14.12 -7.71
C GLY A 223 -0.33 12.84 -8.29
N ALA A 224 -1.07 11.73 -8.36
CA ALA A 224 -0.73 10.57 -9.16
C ALA A 224 -1.41 10.61 -10.54
N ASP A 225 -0.89 9.84 -11.48
CA ASP A 225 -1.44 9.69 -12.83
C ASP A 225 -1.70 8.21 -13.14
N TYR A 226 -2.89 7.92 -13.67
CA TYR A 226 -3.33 6.55 -13.96
C TYR A 226 -2.49 5.88 -15.04
N VAL A 227 -2.29 6.58 -16.15
CA VAL A 227 -1.52 6.05 -17.29
C VAL A 227 -0.05 5.87 -16.90
N HIS A 228 0.49 6.80 -16.11
CA HIS A 228 1.85 6.67 -15.59
C HIS A 228 2.01 5.45 -14.67
N SER A 229 1.02 5.15 -13.84
CA SER A 229 1.03 3.98 -12.96
C SER A 229 1.05 2.66 -13.75
N LEU A 230 0.27 2.57 -14.83
CA LEU A 230 0.30 1.44 -15.77
C LEU A 230 1.65 1.35 -16.51
N LYS A 231 2.14 2.49 -17.01
CA LYS A 231 3.42 2.60 -17.70
C LYS A 231 4.58 2.09 -16.85
N LEU A 232 4.61 2.41 -15.56
CA LEU A 232 5.65 1.93 -14.62
C LEU A 232 5.78 0.40 -14.66
N LEU A 233 4.67 -0.31 -14.47
CA LEU A 233 4.67 -1.77 -14.43
C LEU A 233 4.99 -2.38 -15.81
N LYS A 234 4.47 -1.78 -16.88
CA LYS A 234 4.77 -2.19 -18.25
C LYS A 234 6.27 -2.07 -18.56
N GLU A 235 6.88 -0.90 -18.31
CA GLU A 235 8.30 -0.68 -18.59
C GLU A 235 9.21 -1.53 -17.72
N PHE A 236 8.82 -1.77 -16.45
CA PHE A 236 9.54 -2.73 -15.62
C PHE A 236 9.47 -4.14 -16.21
N LYS A 237 8.28 -4.59 -16.64
CA LYS A 237 8.09 -5.91 -17.26
C LYS A 237 8.87 -6.07 -18.56
N GLU A 238 8.94 -5.02 -19.37
CA GLU A 238 9.73 -5.01 -20.62
C GLU A 238 11.25 -5.14 -20.35
N ARG A 239 11.76 -4.51 -19.27
CA ARG A 239 13.18 -4.61 -18.87
C ARG A 239 13.50 -5.93 -18.18
N PHE A 240 12.56 -6.48 -17.40
CA PHE A 240 12.74 -7.69 -16.61
C PHE A 240 11.59 -8.69 -16.85
N PRO A 241 11.52 -9.32 -18.04
CA PRO A 241 10.37 -10.16 -18.44
C PRO A 241 10.10 -11.35 -17.53
N HIS A 242 11.13 -11.84 -16.84
CA HIS A 242 11.05 -12.99 -15.93
C HIS A 242 10.50 -12.65 -14.53
N ILE A 243 10.42 -11.36 -14.18
CA ILE A 243 9.87 -10.92 -12.89
C ILE A 243 8.39 -10.60 -13.06
N PRO A 244 7.50 -11.25 -12.30
CA PRO A 244 6.08 -10.93 -12.34
C PRO A 244 5.81 -9.52 -11.78
N THR A 245 4.85 -8.86 -12.43
CA THR A 245 4.32 -7.57 -11.99
C THR A 245 2.96 -7.74 -11.34
N LYS A 246 2.67 -6.89 -10.38
CA LYS A 246 1.46 -6.95 -9.57
C LYS A 246 0.85 -5.57 -9.40
N SER A 247 -0.48 -5.52 -9.34
CA SER A 247 -1.20 -4.31 -8.98
C SER A 247 -2.43 -4.59 -8.13
N GLY A 248 -2.90 -3.56 -7.41
CA GLY A 248 -4.03 -3.67 -6.52
C GLY A 248 -5.06 -2.55 -6.72
N LEU A 249 -6.32 -2.91 -6.45
CA LEU A 249 -7.46 -2.01 -6.46
C LEU A 249 -8.21 -2.09 -5.12
N MET A 250 -8.73 -0.94 -4.71
CA MET A 250 -9.72 -0.85 -3.65
C MET A 250 -11.09 -0.60 -4.26
N VAL A 251 -12.11 -1.32 -3.79
CA VAL A 251 -13.51 -1.14 -4.19
C VAL A 251 -14.34 -0.55 -3.05
N GLY A 252 -15.34 0.24 -3.40
CA GLY A 252 -16.21 0.93 -2.45
C GLY A 252 -15.93 2.43 -2.30
N LEU A 253 -15.14 3.02 -3.20
CA LEU A 253 -14.87 4.47 -3.27
C LEU A 253 -15.88 5.23 -4.14
N GLY A 254 -16.76 4.52 -4.90
CA GLY A 254 -17.78 5.07 -5.78
C GLY A 254 -17.60 4.69 -7.25
N GLU A 255 -16.74 3.76 -7.55
CA GLU A 255 -16.59 3.09 -8.83
C GLU A 255 -17.77 2.15 -9.12
N THR A 256 -18.00 1.82 -10.40
CA THR A 256 -18.90 0.75 -10.82
C THR A 256 -18.13 -0.56 -11.05
N ASP A 257 -18.86 -1.67 -11.15
CA ASP A 257 -18.23 -2.98 -11.43
C ASP A 257 -17.62 -3.00 -12.83
N GLU A 258 -18.27 -2.35 -13.81
CA GLU A 258 -17.79 -2.21 -15.18
C GLU A 258 -16.48 -1.43 -15.23
N GLU A 259 -16.36 -0.34 -14.46
CA GLU A 259 -15.10 0.44 -14.38
C GLU A 259 -13.96 -0.41 -13.83
N ILE A 260 -14.20 -1.29 -12.86
CA ILE A 260 -13.18 -2.22 -12.35
C ILE A 260 -12.78 -3.21 -13.44
N LEU A 261 -13.74 -3.78 -14.18
CA LEU A 261 -13.45 -4.71 -15.28
C LEU A 261 -12.63 -4.03 -16.40
N GLU A 262 -12.89 -2.77 -16.72
CA GLU A 262 -12.09 -2.02 -17.68
C GLU A 262 -10.65 -1.80 -17.17
N VAL A 263 -10.46 -1.44 -15.89
CA VAL A 263 -9.11 -1.34 -15.30
C VAL A 263 -8.37 -2.68 -15.34
N MET A 264 -9.07 -3.80 -15.11
CA MET A 264 -8.46 -5.13 -15.24
C MET A 264 -7.98 -5.41 -16.66
N LYS A 265 -8.72 -4.99 -17.70
CA LYS A 265 -8.28 -5.07 -19.11
C LYS A 265 -7.05 -4.20 -19.34
N ASP A 266 -7.08 -2.93 -18.90
CA ASP A 266 -5.94 -2.02 -19.01
C ASP A 266 -4.67 -2.64 -18.36
N MET A 267 -4.82 -3.29 -17.20
CA MET A 267 -3.71 -4.00 -16.55
C MET A 267 -3.14 -5.11 -17.45
N ARG A 268 -4.01 -5.94 -18.08
CA ARG A 268 -3.55 -7.01 -18.97
C ARG A 268 -2.90 -6.48 -20.24
N GLU A 269 -3.39 -5.38 -20.81
CA GLU A 269 -2.78 -4.69 -21.94
C GLU A 269 -1.38 -4.13 -21.62
N HIS A 270 -1.11 -3.90 -20.32
CA HIS A 270 0.19 -3.47 -19.81
C HIS A 270 1.03 -4.62 -19.22
N ASN A 271 0.68 -5.89 -19.54
CA ASN A 271 1.39 -7.10 -19.10
C ASN A 271 1.53 -7.25 -17.57
N ILE A 272 0.54 -6.78 -16.81
CA ILE A 272 0.51 -6.98 -15.35
C ILE A 272 0.02 -8.40 -15.07
N ASP A 273 0.82 -9.19 -14.35
CA ASP A 273 0.61 -10.62 -14.17
C ASP A 273 -0.34 -10.96 -13.04
N MET A 274 -0.31 -10.17 -11.94
CA MET A 274 -1.01 -10.48 -10.69
C MET A 274 -1.93 -9.34 -10.28
N LEU A 275 -3.08 -9.70 -9.70
CA LEU A 275 -4.10 -8.74 -9.27
C LEU A 275 -4.51 -8.94 -7.81
N THR A 276 -4.72 -7.83 -7.10
CA THR A 276 -5.43 -7.84 -5.82
C THR A 276 -6.62 -6.88 -5.85
N ILE A 277 -7.79 -7.33 -5.34
CA ILE A 277 -8.96 -6.47 -5.16
C ILE A 277 -9.47 -6.61 -3.73
N GLY A 278 -9.50 -5.50 -2.98
CA GLY A 278 -9.96 -5.46 -1.60
C GLY A 278 -11.00 -4.37 -1.33
N GLN A 279 -11.86 -4.59 -0.32
CA GLN A 279 -12.79 -3.56 0.12
C GLN A 279 -12.06 -2.38 0.77
N TYR A 280 -12.33 -1.18 0.31
CA TYR A 280 -11.92 0.03 1.02
C TYR A 280 -12.62 0.12 2.37
N LEU A 281 -11.85 0.35 3.41
CA LEU A 281 -12.35 0.63 4.76
C LEU A 281 -11.77 1.97 5.20
N ALA A 282 -12.61 2.96 5.44
CA ALA A 282 -12.17 4.28 5.86
C ALA A 282 -11.46 4.22 7.23
N PRO A 283 -10.21 4.67 7.34
CA PRO A 283 -9.48 4.63 8.62
C PRO A 283 -10.10 5.54 9.68
N SER A 284 -10.71 6.66 9.28
CA SER A 284 -11.43 7.58 10.17
C SER A 284 -12.48 8.39 9.39
N GLY A 285 -13.32 9.15 10.10
CA GLY A 285 -14.30 10.06 9.49
C GLY A 285 -13.70 11.23 8.68
N HIS A 286 -12.37 11.42 8.71
CA HIS A 286 -11.66 12.43 7.94
C HIS A 286 -11.12 11.92 6.60
N HIS A 287 -11.26 10.63 6.32
CA HIS A 287 -10.86 9.98 5.08
C HIS A 287 -12.04 9.94 4.09
N LEU A 288 -11.78 9.49 2.86
CA LEU A 288 -12.85 9.26 1.90
C LEU A 288 -13.91 8.34 2.50
N PRO A 289 -15.21 8.67 2.37
CA PRO A 289 -16.26 7.80 2.89
C PRO A 289 -16.37 6.52 2.06
N VAL A 290 -16.72 5.42 2.73
CA VAL A 290 -17.12 4.18 2.03
C VAL A 290 -18.46 4.44 1.34
N ARG A 291 -18.48 4.35 0.00
CA ARG A 291 -19.67 4.59 -0.83
C ARG A 291 -20.54 3.34 -0.99
N ARG A 292 -19.92 2.16 -0.93
CA ARG A 292 -20.62 0.87 -0.90
C ARG A 292 -19.76 -0.20 -0.25
N TYR A 293 -20.41 -1.18 0.36
CA TYR A 293 -19.78 -2.46 0.73
C TYR A 293 -20.10 -3.47 -0.36
N VAL A 294 -19.08 -3.95 -1.05
CA VAL A 294 -19.22 -4.88 -2.18
C VAL A 294 -19.59 -6.26 -1.65
N HIS A 295 -20.60 -6.88 -2.28
CA HIS A 295 -21.07 -8.20 -1.87
C HIS A 295 -20.04 -9.30 -2.23
N PRO A 296 -19.93 -10.38 -1.44
CA PRO A 296 -19.02 -11.50 -1.73
C PRO A 296 -19.16 -12.08 -3.14
N ASP A 297 -20.37 -12.16 -3.70
CA ASP A 297 -20.58 -12.68 -5.05
C ASP A 297 -19.94 -11.80 -6.14
N VAL A 298 -19.88 -10.47 -5.91
CA VAL A 298 -19.20 -9.55 -6.84
C VAL A 298 -17.68 -9.75 -6.77
N PHE A 299 -17.12 -9.99 -5.58
CA PHE A 299 -15.72 -10.35 -5.45
C PHE A 299 -15.41 -11.66 -6.19
N LYS A 300 -16.29 -12.66 -6.06
CA LYS A 300 -16.15 -13.91 -6.80
C LYS A 300 -16.18 -13.69 -8.32
N MET A 301 -17.11 -12.86 -8.80
CA MET A 301 -17.17 -12.48 -10.21
C MET A 301 -15.87 -11.81 -10.68
N PHE A 302 -15.29 -10.89 -9.91
CA PHE A 302 -14.01 -10.27 -10.26
C PHE A 302 -12.87 -11.29 -10.32
N GLU A 303 -12.83 -12.26 -9.39
CA GLU A 303 -11.83 -13.32 -9.39
C GLU A 303 -11.95 -14.21 -10.65
N GLU A 304 -13.15 -14.66 -10.99
CA GLU A 304 -13.42 -15.45 -12.19
C GLU A 304 -13.00 -14.67 -13.46
N ARG A 305 -13.39 -13.41 -13.57
CA ARG A 305 -13.01 -12.53 -14.67
C ARG A 305 -11.51 -12.29 -14.77
N ALA A 306 -10.81 -12.19 -13.63
CA ALA A 306 -9.36 -12.04 -13.64
C ALA A 306 -8.68 -13.24 -14.30
N TYR A 307 -9.07 -14.46 -13.94
CA TYR A 307 -8.50 -15.67 -14.58
C TYR A 307 -8.89 -15.78 -16.05
N GLU A 308 -10.12 -15.44 -16.44
CA GLU A 308 -10.55 -15.38 -17.84
C GLU A 308 -9.73 -14.39 -18.66
N MET A 309 -9.32 -13.26 -18.08
CA MET A 309 -8.46 -12.26 -18.72
C MET A 309 -6.98 -12.66 -18.74
N GLY A 310 -6.59 -13.78 -18.10
CA GLY A 310 -5.24 -14.32 -18.15
C GLY A 310 -4.31 -13.76 -17.08
N PHE A 311 -4.81 -13.26 -15.95
CA PHE A 311 -3.96 -13.04 -14.79
C PHE A 311 -3.43 -14.38 -14.27
N SER A 312 -2.13 -14.43 -13.94
CA SER A 312 -1.50 -15.64 -13.39
C SER A 312 -1.98 -15.94 -11.97
N HIS A 313 -2.31 -14.87 -11.23
CA HIS A 313 -2.92 -14.98 -9.90
C HIS A 313 -3.81 -13.77 -9.60
N ALA A 314 -4.95 -14.02 -8.94
CA ALA A 314 -5.86 -13.00 -8.47
C ALA A 314 -6.26 -13.27 -7.01
N ALA A 315 -5.94 -12.35 -6.12
CA ALA A 315 -6.43 -12.39 -4.74
C ALA A 315 -7.54 -11.36 -4.59
N VAL A 316 -8.78 -11.82 -4.44
CA VAL A 316 -9.97 -10.99 -4.48
C VAL A 316 -10.87 -11.25 -3.27
N GLY A 317 -11.24 -10.21 -2.53
CA GLY A 317 -12.13 -10.38 -1.37
C GLY A 317 -12.12 -9.20 -0.43
N ALA A 318 -13.16 -9.12 0.43
CA ALA A 318 -13.38 -7.96 1.28
C ALA A 318 -12.20 -7.62 2.22
N MET A 319 -11.47 -8.62 2.69
CA MET A 319 -10.35 -8.44 3.61
C MET A 319 -8.98 -8.47 2.91
N VAL A 320 -8.94 -8.66 1.58
CA VAL A 320 -7.70 -8.66 0.80
C VAL A 320 -7.04 -7.28 0.87
N ARG A 321 -5.72 -7.28 0.96
CA ARG A 321 -4.81 -6.13 0.85
C ARG A 321 -3.65 -6.53 -0.07
N SER A 322 -2.90 -5.57 -0.62
CA SER A 322 -1.81 -5.85 -1.56
C SER A 322 -0.80 -6.89 -1.02
N SER A 323 -0.53 -6.85 0.28
CA SER A 323 0.40 -7.79 0.93
C SER A 323 -0.28 -8.90 1.74
N TYR A 324 -1.62 -9.04 1.67
CA TYR A 324 -2.33 -10.08 2.39
C TYR A 324 -2.06 -11.44 1.77
N HIS A 325 -1.45 -12.38 2.52
CA HIS A 325 -0.99 -13.68 2.01
C HIS A 325 -0.14 -13.56 0.72
N ALA A 326 0.76 -12.57 0.68
CA ALA A 326 1.59 -12.32 -0.49
C ALA A 326 2.46 -13.53 -0.89
N ASP A 327 2.89 -14.35 0.08
CA ASP A 327 3.55 -15.63 -0.13
C ASP A 327 2.69 -16.61 -0.95
N GLN A 328 1.41 -16.74 -0.60
CA GLN A 328 0.47 -17.62 -1.34
C GLN A 328 0.16 -17.07 -2.72
N GLN A 329 0.06 -15.74 -2.85
CA GLN A 329 -0.14 -15.07 -4.15
C GLN A 329 1.03 -15.33 -5.09
N ALA A 330 2.28 -15.19 -4.59
CA ALA A 330 3.49 -15.46 -5.36
C ALA A 330 3.60 -16.94 -5.75
N HIS A 331 3.29 -17.84 -4.82
CA HIS A 331 3.25 -19.27 -5.11
C HIS A 331 2.22 -19.61 -6.21
N GLY A 332 1.01 -19.05 -6.13
CA GLY A 332 -0.02 -19.20 -7.16
C GLY A 332 0.40 -18.66 -8.54
N ALA A 333 1.30 -17.68 -8.57
CA ALA A 333 1.88 -17.13 -9.79
C ALA A 333 3.16 -17.84 -10.26
N GLY A 334 3.60 -18.91 -9.57
CA GLY A 334 4.78 -19.69 -9.95
C GLY A 334 6.12 -19.05 -9.58
N VAL A 335 6.15 -18.15 -8.61
CA VAL A 335 7.37 -17.43 -8.15
C VAL A 335 8.20 -18.28 -7.18
N VAL A 336 7.73 -19.42 -6.72
CA VAL A 336 8.38 -20.27 -5.69
C VAL A 336 8.91 -21.54 -6.29
#